data_fde822e7b35e782f1545b4d57f4b07eb
#
_entry.id   fde822e7b35e782f1545b4d57f4b07eb
#
_cell.length_a   1.000
_cell.length_b   1.000
_cell.length_c   1.000
_cell.angle_alpha   90.00
_cell.angle_beta   90.00
_cell.angle_gamma   90.00
#
_symmetry.space_group_name_H-M   'P 1'
#
loop_
_entity.id
_entity.type
_entity.pdbx_description
1 polymer ?
#
loop_
_entity_poly.entity_id
_entity_poly.type
_entity_poly.pdbx_seq_one_letter_code
_entity_poly.pdbx_strand_id
1 'polypeptide(L)'
;MCKVLIADDSEVMRTAIRKMLREESSIDVVGEASSFAETMQKIADLKPDVLLLDLHMPEKRDFKPALVKSQLGTVCTVAVSFSNDTDSKALAESYGAVTLLDKMKLYNEMVPAILRCESRESDIGSLLRKTFKRKAHAT
;
A
#
# COMPACT_ATOMS: atom_id res chain seq x y z
N MET A 1 3.71 -10.88 -11.17
CA MET A 1 2.99 -11.02 -9.89
C MET A 1 3.03 -9.71 -9.13
N CYS A 2 1.96 -9.39 -8.44
CA CYS A 2 1.87 -8.19 -7.61
C CYS A 2 2.59 -8.41 -6.28
N LYS A 3 3.63 -7.63 -6.02
CA LYS A 3 4.42 -7.73 -4.78
C LYS A 3 3.77 -6.89 -3.68
N VAL A 4 3.42 -7.52 -2.58
CA VAL A 4 2.71 -6.88 -1.46
C VAL A 4 3.57 -6.91 -0.20
N LEU A 5 3.68 -5.75 0.45
CA LEU A 5 4.26 -5.62 1.79
C LEU A 5 3.11 -5.40 2.79
N ILE A 6 3.11 -6.18 3.86
CA ILE A 6 2.10 -6.08 4.93
C ILE A 6 2.71 -5.34 6.11
N ALA A 7 2.15 -4.20 6.50
CA ALA A 7 2.60 -3.40 7.64
C ALA A 7 1.49 -3.32 8.68
N ASP A 8 1.67 -4.01 9.79
CA ASP A 8 0.74 -4.05 10.92
C ASP A 8 1.51 -4.48 12.17
N ASP A 9 1.29 -3.83 13.30
CA ASP A 9 1.98 -4.17 14.54
C ASP A 9 1.50 -5.49 15.18
N SER A 10 0.35 -6.01 14.73
CA SER A 10 -0.20 -7.27 15.22
C SER A 10 0.29 -8.46 14.39
N GLU A 11 1.06 -9.35 14.98
CA GLU A 11 1.50 -10.59 14.33
C GLU A 11 0.30 -11.46 13.93
N VAL A 12 -0.74 -11.51 14.76
CA VAL A 12 -1.97 -12.26 14.47
C VAL A 12 -2.62 -11.73 13.20
N MET A 13 -2.71 -10.42 13.07
CA MET A 13 -3.30 -9.79 11.89
C MET A 13 -2.45 -10.03 10.64
N ARG A 14 -1.13 -9.87 10.73
CA ARG A 14 -0.24 -10.14 9.59
C ARG A 14 -0.36 -11.59 9.12
N THR A 15 -0.42 -12.53 10.05
CA THR A 15 -0.59 -13.96 9.73
C THR A 15 -1.92 -14.21 9.02
N ALA A 16 -3.01 -13.61 9.50
CA ALA A 16 -4.33 -13.75 8.88
C ALA A 16 -4.34 -13.18 7.46
N ILE A 17 -3.77 -12.00 7.28
CA ILE A 17 -3.68 -11.36 5.95
C ILE A 17 -2.84 -12.22 5.00
N ARG A 18 -1.69 -12.70 5.46
CA ARG A 18 -0.83 -13.55 4.63
C ARG A 18 -1.56 -14.82 4.18
N LYS A 19 -2.34 -15.44 5.06
CA LYS A 19 -3.12 -16.62 4.70
C LYS A 19 -4.19 -16.32 3.65
N MET A 20 -4.89 -15.18 3.80
CA MET A 20 -5.88 -14.76 2.80
C MET A 20 -5.24 -14.53 1.43
N LEU A 21 -4.09 -13.87 1.39
CA LEU A 21 -3.40 -13.54 0.13
C LEU A 21 -2.74 -14.76 -0.52
N ARG A 22 -2.42 -15.79 0.26
CA ARG A 22 -1.81 -17.02 -0.28
C ARG A 22 -2.72 -17.73 -1.27
N GLU A 23 -4.02 -17.55 -1.17
CA GLU A 23 -5.00 -18.16 -2.06
C GLU A 23 -5.02 -17.50 -3.46
N GLU A 24 -4.41 -16.31 -3.58
CA GLU A 24 -4.34 -15.58 -4.84
C GLU A 24 -3.00 -15.78 -5.53
N SER A 25 -3.02 -16.50 -6.65
CA SER A 25 -1.80 -16.85 -7.40
C SER A 25 -1.11 -15.63 -8.01
N SER A 26 -1.84 -14.54 -8.24
CA SER A 26 -1.30 -13.30 -8.83
C SER A 26 -0.64 -12.38 -7.80
N ILE A 27 -0.71 -12.72 -6.51
CA ILE A 27 -0.17 -11.91 -5.42
C ILE A 27 0.98 -12.64 -4.74
N ASP A 28 2.08 -11.91 -4.53
CA ASP A 28 3.25 -12.40 -3.82
C ASP A 28 3.51 -11.50 -2.60
N VAL A 29 3.38 -12.06 -1.40
CA VAL A 29 3.71 -11.33 -0.17
C VAL A 29 5.22 -11.36 0.00
N VAL A 30 5.88 -10.24 -0.27
CA VAL A 30 7.34 -10.15 -0.27
C VAL A 30 7.92 -9.85 1.11
N GLY A 31 7.10 -9.40 2.06
CA GLY A 31 7.58 -9.13 3.41
C GLY A 31 6.48 -8.64 4.34
N GLU A 32 6.85 -8.52 5.61
CA GLU A 32 5.99 -8.00 6.68
C GLU A 32 6.79 -6.99 7.50
N ALA A 33 6.12 -5.98 8.01
CA ALA A 33 6.68 -4.97 8.89
C ALA A 33 5.77 -4.75 10.08
N SER A 34 6.36 -4.56 11.27
CA SER A 34 5.62 -4.37 12.51
C SER A 34 5.64 -2.93 13.03
N SER A 35 6.33 -2.03 12.30
CA SER A 35 6.48 -0.63 12.67
C SER A 35 6.61 0.25 11.43
N PHE A 36 6.41 1.56 11.58
CA PHE A 36 6.63 2.51 10.49
C PHE A 36 8.09 2.52 10.03
N ALA A 37 9.04 2.49 10.96
CA ALA A 37 10.46 2.47 10.62
C ALA A 37 10.81 1.25 9.77
N GLU A 38 10.37 0.07 10.18
CA GLU A 38 10.58 -1.16 9.44
C GLU A 38 9.89 -1.13 8.08
N THR A 39 8.68 -0.56 8.01
CA THR A 39 7.94 -0.39 6.77
C THR A 39 8.74 0.44 5.77
N MET A 40 9.23 1.60 6.18
CA MET A 40 10.01 2.48 5.31
C MET A 40 11.28 1.80 4.80
N GLN A 41 11.98 1.06 5.67
CA GLN A 41 13.18 0.32 5.29
C GLN A 41 12.87 -0.77 4.26
N LYS A 42 11.83 -1.54 4.50
CA LYS A 42 11.44 -2.64 3.59
C LYS A 42 10.91 -2.16 2.25
N ILE A 43 10.27 -1.00 2.21
CA ILE A 43 9.89 -0.39 0.94
C ILE A 43 11.11 -0.10 0.08
N ALA A 44 12.16 0.47 0.69
CA ALA A 44 13.40 0.75 -0.02
C ALA A 44 14.10 -0.55 -0.49
N ASP A 45 14.12 -1.58 0.35
CA ASP A 45 14.83 -2.83 0.08
C ASP A 45 14.08 -3.76 -0.88
N LEU A 46 12.78 -3.89 -0.71
CA LEU A 46 11.96 -4.87 -1.42
C LEU A 46 11.23 -4.32 -2.63
N LYS A 47 11.04 -3.01 -2.68
CA LYS A 47 10.34 -2.31 -3.76
C LYS A 47 8.98 -2.96 -4.10
N PRO A 48 8.06 -3.06 -3.10
CA PRO A 48 6.77 -3.66 -3.35
C PRO A 48 5.91 -2.82 -4.29
N ASP A 49 4.97 -3.45 -4.94
CA ASP A 49 3.98 -2.75 -5.77
C ASP A 49 2.86 -2.16 -4.93
N VAL A 50 2.48 -2.86 -3.86
CA VAL A 50 1.39 -2.48 -2.97
C VAL A 50 1.83 -2.57 -1.53
N LEU A 51 1.44 -1.57 -0.74
CA LEU A 51 1.61 -1.57 0.71
C LEU A 51 0.23 -1.64 1.36
N LEU A 52 0.02 -2.66 2.21
CA LEU A 52 -1.12 -2.69 3.12
C LEU A 52 -0.64 -2.06 4.43
N LEU A 53 -1.17 -0.88 4.75
CA LEU A 53 -0.66 -0.09 5.87
C LEU A 53 -1.71 0.07 6.97
N ASP A 54 -1.42 -0.48 8.15
CA ASP A 54 -2.19 -0.20 9.36
C ASP A 54 -1.96 1.25 9.79
N LEU A 55 -3.03 2.04 9.84
CA LEU A 55 -2.95 3.45 10.22
C LEU A 55 -2.59 3.68 11.68
N HIS A 56 -2.81 2.71 12.54
CA HIS A 56 -2.74 2.87 14.00
C HIS A 56 -1.55 2.16 14.63
N MET A 57 -0.44 2.05 13.91
CA MET A 57 0.80 1.58 14.51
C MET A 57 1.31 2.59 15.54
N PRO A 58 1.94 2.11 16.65
CA PRO A 58 2.28 2.98 17.78
C PRO A 58 3.16 4.18 17.47
N GLU A 59 4.00 4.07 16.45
CA GLU A 59 4.98 5.10 16.07
C GLU A 59 4.44 6.18 15.15
N LYS A 60 3.16 6.17 14.81
CA LYS A 60 2.62 7.11 13.80
C LYS A 60 2.88 8.59 14.12
N ARG A 61 3.07 8.93 15.41
CA ARG A 61 3.35 10.30 15.85
C ARG A 61 4.75 10.77 15.46
N ASP A 62 5.69 9.83 15.30
CA ASP A 62 7.08 10.13 14.98
C ASP A 62 7.30 10.33 13.47
N PHE A 63 6.31 10.02 12.66
CA PHE A 63 6.39 10.09 11.22
C PHE A 63 5.43 11.13 10.66
N LYS A 64 6.00 12.22 10.14
CA LYS A 64 5.20 13.28 9.51
C LYS A 64 4.55 12.75 8.22
N PRO A 65 3.23 12.92 8.05
CA PRO A 65 2.54 12.39 6.87
C PRO A 65 3.15 12.79 5.53
N ALA A 66 3.64 14.03 5.41
CA ALA A 66 4.27 14.49 4.18
C ALA A 66 5.53 13.70 3.83
N LEU A 67 6.36 13.36 4.84
CA LEU A 67 7.55 12.53 4.63
C LEU A 67 7.19 11.10 4.27
N VAL A 68 6.19 10.53 4.94
CA VAL A 68 5.69 9.19 4.63
C VAL A 68 5.18 9.14 3.20
N LYS A 69 4.36 10.10 2.80
CA LYS A 69 3.86 10.19 1.43
C LYS A 69 4.97 10.28 0.40
N SER A 70 6.00 11.08 0.68
CA SER A 70 7.16 11.23 -0.20
C SER A 70 7.92 9.90 -0.36
N GLN A 71 8.15 9.18 0.75
CA GLN A 71 8.85 7.90 0.72
C GLN A 71 8.03 6.78 0.09
N LEU A 72 6.70 6.82 0.22
CA LEU A 72 5.81 5.85 -0.40
C LEU A 72 5.66 6.06 -1.90
N GLY A 73 5.93 7.24 -2.39
CA GLY A 73 6.02 7.69 -3.77
C GLY A 73 5.35 6.84 -4.85
N THR A 74 6.03 5.78 -5.31
CA THR A 74 5.57 4.92 -6.40
C THR A 74 4.78 3.69 -5.93
N VAL A 75 4.70 3.46 -4.62
CA VAL A 75 3.98 2.31 -4.06
C VAL A 75 2.50 2.65 -3.95
N CYS A 76 1.63 1.75 -4.38
CA CYS A 76 0.20 1.91 -4.19
C CYS A 76 -0.17 1.53 -2.76
N THR A 77 -0.52 2.51 -1.94
CA THR A 77 -0.82 2.30 -0.51
C THR A 77 -2.31 2.09 -0.30
N VAL A 78 -2.65 0.96 0.34
CA VAL A 78 -3.99 0.65 0.80
C VAL A 78 -3.95 0.73 2.32
N ALA A 79 -4.62 1.72 2.90
CA ALA A 79 -4.69 1.88 4.34
C ALA A 79 -5.72 0.94 4.94
N VAL A 80 -5.46 0.49 6.16
CA VAL A 80 -6.32 -0.45 6.87
C VAL A 80 -6.53 0.07 8.29
N SER A 81 -7.77 0.04 8.78
CA SER A 81 -8.11 0.52 10.11
C SER A 81 -9.36 -0.18 10.65
N PHE A 82 -9.46 -0.29 11.97
CA PHE A 82 -10.72 -0.69 12.62
C PHE A 82 -11.76 0.44 12.62
N SER A 83 -11.33 1.68 12.32
CA SER A 83 -12.21 2.84 12.27
C SER A 83 -12.15 3.45 10.87
N ASN A 84 -13.31 3.78 10.30
CA ASN A 84 -13.39 4.50 9.03
C ASN A 84 -14.00 5.90 9.23
N ASP A 85 -13.79 6.49 10.40
CA ASP A 85 -14.23 7.83 10.71
C ASP A 85 -13.49 8.89 9.86
N THR A 86 -13.91 10.16 10.00
CA THR A 86 -13.34 11.27 9.25
C THR A 86 -11.84 11.42 9.49
N ASP A 87 -11.39 11.24 10.73
CA ASP A 87 -9.97 11.37 11.09
C ASP A 87 -9.12 10.28 10.45
N SER A 88 -9.60 9.04 10.43
CA SER A 88 -8.91 7.93 9.79
C SER A 88 -8.82 8.12 8.28
N LYS A 89 -9.89 8.60 7.65
CA LYS A 89 -9.90 8.91 6.22
C LYS A 89 -8.90 10.03 5.87
N ALA A 90 -8.88 11.10 6.68
CA ALA A 90 -7.94 12.20 6.50
C ALA A 90 -6.50 11.74 6.66
N LEU A 91 -6.22 10.88 7.65
CA LEU A 91 -4.89 10.33 7.86
C LEU A 91 -4.46 9.44 6.69
N ALA A 92 -5.34 8.58 6.21
CA ALA A 92 -5.06 7.75 5.04
C ALA A 92 -4.69 8.60 3.82
N GLU A 93 -5.46 9.64 3.55
CA GLU A 93 -5.19 10.57 2.45
C GLU A 93 -3.85 11.28 2.63
N SER A 94 -3.51 11.67 3.86
CA SER A 94 -2.25 12.36 4.15
C SER A 94 -1.03 11.49 3.89
N TYR A 95 -1.17 10.17 4.00
CA TYR A 95 -0.12 9.21 3.64
C TYR A 95 -0.10 8.87 2.14
N GLY A 96 -1.06 9.38 1.38
CA GLY A 96 -1.16 9.08 -0.05
C GLY A 96 -1.86 7.76 -0.35
N ALA A 97 -2.60 7.20 0.60
CA ALA A 97 -3.35 5.97 0.37
C ALA A 97 -4.45 6.17 -0.67
N VAL A 98 -4.65 5.18 -1.52
CA VAL A 98 -5.68 5.23 -2.57
C VAL A 98 -7.04 4.82 -2.04
N THR A 99 -7.07 4.09 -0.93
CA THR A 99 -8.31 3.68 -0.27
C THR A 99 -8.05 3.34 1.19
N LEU A 100 -9.12 3.32 1.97
CA LEU A 100 -9.10 2.89 3.37
C LEU A 100 -10.05 1.71 3.52
N LEU A 101 -9.53 0.58 4.00
CA LEU A 101 -10.30 -0.62 4.25
C LEU A 101 -10.58 -0.79 5.74
N ASP A 102 -11.77 -1.26 6.05
CA ASP A 102 -12.16 -1.67 7.40
C ASP A 102 -11.56 -3.04 7.70
N LYS A 103 -10.80 -3.17 8.79
CA LYS A 103 -10.22 -4.45 9.22
C LYS A 103 -11.26 -5.55 9.41
N MET A 104 -12.49 -5.19 9.73
CA MET A 104 -13.58 -6.16 9.87
C MET A 104 -14.09 -6.71 8.55
N LYS A 105 -13.73 -6.08 7.42
CA LYS A 105 -14.19 -6.46 6.08
C LYS A 105 -13.07 -6.88 5.15
N LEU A 106 -11.87 -7.09 5.68
CA LEU A 106 -10.68 -7.41 4.86
C LEU A 106 -10.88 -8.65 3.98
N TYR A 107 -11.55 -9.66 4.50
CA TYR A 107 -11.76 -10.90 3.75
C TYR A 107 -12.41 -10.66 2.39
N ASN A 108 -13.37 -9.74 2.32
CA ASN A 108 -14.11 -9.45 1.09
C ASN A 108 -13.51 -8.32 0.25
N GLU A 109 -12.80 -7.38 0.87
CA GLU A 109 -12.42 -6.12 0.23
C GLU A 109 -10.94 -6.02 -0.14
N MET A 110 -10.07 -6.80 0.52
CA MET A 110 -8.62 -6.65 0.39
C MET A 110 -8.11 -7.04 -1.00
N VAL A 111 -8.44 -8.22 -1.47
CA VAL A 111 -7.95 -8.69 -2.78
C VAL A 111 -8.43 -7.77 -3.91
N PRO A 112 -9.72 -7.40 -3.99
CA PRO A 112 -10.15 -6.42 -5.01
C PRO A 112 -9.40 -5.09 -4.94
N ALA A 113 -9.09 -4.59 -3.74
CA ALA A 113 -8.34 -3.34 -3.57
C ALA A 113 -6.91 -3.47 -4.12
N ILE A 114 -6.23 -4.57 -3.82
CA ILE A 114 -4.88 -4.85 -4.32
C ILE A 114 -4.87 -4.96 -5.84
N LEU A 115 -5.82 -5.66 -6.42
CA LEU A 115 -5.92 -5.83 -7.87
C LEU A 115 -6.23 -4.50 -8.58
N ARG A 116 -7.00 -3.62 -7.97
CA ARG A 116 -7.22 -2.25 -8.50
C ARG A 116 -5.94 -1.43 -8.50
N CYS A 117 -5.08 -1.59 -7.50
CA CYS A 117 -3.77 -0.96 -7.46
C CYS A 117 -2.91 -1.38 -8.66
N GLU A 118 -2.88 -2.67 -8.96
CA GLU A 118 -2.11 -3.21 -10.09
C GLU A 118 -2.60 -2.64 -11.42
N SER A 119 -3.91 -2.62 -11.65
CA SER A 119 -4.51 -2.03 -12.85
C SER A 119 -4.19 -0.55 -12.99
N ARG A 120 -4.29 0.21 -11.90
CA ARG A 120 -4.00 1.65 -11.87
C ARG A 120 -2.55 1.94 -12.19
N GLU A 121 -1.61 1.18 -11.63
CA GLU A 121 -0.19 1.31 -11.91
C GLU A 121 0.13 1.03 -13.36
N SER A 122 -0.46 -0.01 -13.94
CA SER A 122 -0.35 -0.36 -15.34
C SER A 122 -0.82 0.78 -16.24
N ASP A 123 -1.96 1.40 -15.94
CA ASP A 123 -2.52 2.52 -16.69
C ASP A 123 -1.60 3.75 -16.61
N ILE A 124 -1.08 4.08 -15.44
CA ILE A 124 -0.14 5.19 -15.25
C ILE A 124 1.14 4.94 -16.02
N GLY A 125 1.69 3.73 -15.95
CA GLY A 125 2.88 3.34 -16.70
C GLY A 125 2.69 3.49 -18.20
N SER A 126 1.54 3.10 -18.72
CA SER A 126 1.18 3.25 -20.13
C SER A 126 1.10 4.72 -20.55
N LEU A 127 0.48 5.56 -19.73
CA LEU A 127 0.38 7.00 -19.96
C LEU A 127 1.77 7.66 -19.99
N LEU A 128 2.62 7.33 -19.06
CA LEU A 128 3.98 7.86 -19.00
C LEU A 128 4.80 7.48 -20.23
N ARG A 129 4.70 6.22 -20.68
CA ARG A 129 5.37 5.76 -21.89
C ARG A 129 4.90 6.52 -23.11
N LYS A 130 3.60 6.77 -23.26
CA LYS A 130 3.03 7.57 -24.35
C LYS A 130 3.55 9.00 -24.33
N THR A 131 3.63 9.60 -23.16
CA THR A 131 4.15 10.96 -22.98
C THR A 131 5.61 11.06 -23.40
N PHE A 132 6.47 10.11 -23.01
CA PHE A 132 7.86 10.06 -23.41
C PHE A 132 8.03 9.90 -24.92
N LYS A 133 7.25 9.04 -25.56
CA LYS A 133 7.26 8.87 -27.02
C LYS A 133 6.90 10.16 -27.74
N ARG A 134 5.89 10.89 -27.28
CA ARG A 134 5.49 12.17 -27.87
C ARG A 134 6.60 13.20 -27.78
N LYS A 135 7.28 13.31 -26.65
CA LYS A 135 8.42 14.22 -26.47
C LYS A 135 9.58 13.86 -27.38
N ALA A 136 9.88 12.58 -27.54
CA ALA A 136 10.93 12.11 -28.45
C ALA A 136 10.63 12.46 -29.90
N HIS A 137 9.36 12.44 -30.31
CA HIS A 137 8.95 12.81 -31.68
C HIS A 137 8.85 14.32 -31.92
N ALA A 138 8.73 15.11 -30.83
CA ALA A 138 8.63 16.57 -30.93
C ALA A 138 10.01 17.25 -31.08
N THR A 139 11.07 16.51 -30.87
CA THR A 139 12.45 16.98 -31.02
C THR A 139 13.11 16.45 -32.29
#